data_4028d0817cac3b9ff89a552c2cfa7486
#
_entry.id   4028d0817cac3b9ff89a552c2cfa7486
#
_cell.length_a   1.000
_cell.length_b   1.000
_cell.length_c   1.000
_cell.angle_alpha   90.00
_cell.angle_beta   90.00
_cell.angle_gamma   90.00
#
_symmetry.space_group_name_H-M   'P 1'
#
loop_
_entity.id
_entity.type
_entity.pdbx_description
1 polymer ?
#
loop_
_entity_poly.entity_id
_entity_poly.type
_entity_poly.pdbx_seq_one_letter_code
_entity_poly.pdbx_strand_id
1 'polypeptide(L)'
;MRYLVKSLKFTAAASLLVFAAGATFAQEIKLGYVVGTLANQYNVATARGFEAAAKEAGVQTVVLDPQGSVEKQTIAIDQLLAQQVDGVAFLPLDSILAQSYVDKIDAAGIPAISIAGQVGDPTKVDLRDVYRRLVALVSTDDVRAGEVAGELAATMLPPGRKAKIAVVEGAPGYAVLELRSQGFKNALDAAGANYEIVASQPTDWTPEKGEAVCKNFLATTSDIDLIFSQADDMAIGCARAIKAAHSSAKLVATGGGSKLGNDAIAAGEIDASVCTQPAFLGRLLFQELFKAATNKDTLKARFVTYDLTPITKDNLAECPPEW
;
A
#
# COMPACT_ATOMS: atom_id res chain seq x y z
N MET A 1 -34.48 42.41 -91.13
CA MET A 1 -33.70 42.81 -89.94
C MET A 1 -33.91 41.74 -88.87
N ARG A 2 -32.96 40.83 -88.72
CA ARG A 2 -33.05 39.71 -87.80
C ARG A 2 -32.12 40.01 -86.59
N TYR A 3 -32.68 40.12 -85.39
CA TYR A 3 -31.90 40.25 -84.16
C TYR A 3 -31.60 38.87 -83.62
N LEU A 4 -30.29 38.55 -83.46
CA LEU A 4 -29.80 37.39 -82.79
C LEU A 4 -29.74 37.69 -81.26
N VAL A 5 -30.47 36.93 -80.45
CA VAL A 5 -30.35 36.96 -79.04
C VAL A 5 -29.34 35.86 -78.63
N LYS A 6 -28.19 36.24 -78.06
CA LYS A 6 -27.19 35.32 -77.50
C LYS A 6 -27.60 35.00 -76.08
N SER A 7 -27.93 33.76 -75.80
CA SER A 7 -28.16 33.23 -74.45
C SER A 7 -26.84 32.94 -73.74
N LEU A 8 -26.60 33.62 -72.63
CA LEU A 8 -25.48 33.41 -71.75
C LEU A 8 -25.85 32.29 -70.75
N LYS A 9 -25.16 31.13 -70.81
CA LYS A 9 -25.32 30.05 -69.87
C LYS A 9 -24.39 30.32 -68.68
N PHE A 10 -24.94 30.62 -67.47
CA PHE A 10 -24.24 30.65 -66.21
C PHE A 10 -24.10 29.22 -65.69
N THR A 11 -22.88 28.71 -65.66
CA THR A 11 -22.55 27.45 -64.95
C THR A 11 -22.22 27.78 -63.50
N ALA A 12 -23.11 27.45 -62.58
CA ALA A 12 -22.87 27.55 -61.16
C ALA A 12 -22.03 26.34 -60.70
N ALA A 13 -20.75 26.59 -60.39
CA ALA A 13 -19.90 25.58 -59.73
C ALA A 13 -20.24 25.55 -58.24
N ALA A 14 -20.91 24.49 -57.81
CA ALA A 14 -21.14 24.22 -56.39
C ALA A 14 -19.88 23.60 -55.78
N SER A 15 -19.12 24.40 -55.03
CA SER A 15 -17.99 23.91 -54.22
C SER A 15 -18.50 23.17 -52.97
N LEU A 16 -18.44 21.84 -52.98
CA LEU A 16 -18.65 21.03 -51.81
C LEU A 16 -17.45 21.21 -50.85
N LEU A 17 -17.63 21.98 -49.79
CA LEU A 17 -16.73 21.98 -48.61
C LEU A 17 -16.98 20.70 -47.81
N VAL A 18 -16.12 19.69 -47.99
CA VAL A 18 -16.06 18.52 -47.14
C VAL A 18 -15.43 18.96 -45.82
N PHE A 19 -16.25 19.20 -44.80
CA PHE A 19 -15.78 19.27 -43.42
C PHE A 19 -15.32 17.86 -43.00
N ALA A 20 -14.02 17.60 -43.08
CA ALA A 20 -13.41 16.48 -42.39
C ALA A 20 -13.53 16.77 -40.87
N ALA A 21 -14.57 16.25 -40.23
CA ALA A 21 -14.62 16.16 -38.79
C ALA A 21 -13.44 15.26 -38.37
N GLY A 22 -12.32 15.89 -38.01
CA GLY A 22 -11.22 15.20 -37.38
C GLY A 22 -11.74 14.59 -36.08
N ALA A 23 -12.00 13.29 -36.09
CA ALA A 23 -12.15 12.54 -34.84
C ALA A 23 -10.84 12.71 -34.09
N THR A 24 -10.79 13.62 -33.15
CA THR A 24 -9.76 13.63 -32.11
C THR A 24 -9.94 12.33 -31.36
N PHE A 25 -9.19 11.28 -31.72
CA PHE A 25 -9.00 10.13 -30.85
C PHE A 25 -8.43 10.70 -29.56
N ALA A 26 -9.25 10.71 -28.49
CA ALA A 26 -8.74 10.97 -27.17
C ALA A 26 -7.61 9.94 -26.98
N GLN A 27 -6.41 10.41 -26.69
CA GLN A 27 -5.28 9.52 -26.42
C GLN A 27 -5.70 8.58 -25.31
N GLU A 28 -5.68 7.28 -25.58
CA GLU A 28 -6.08 6.26 -24.61
C GLU A 28 -5.03 6.23 -23.51
N ILE A 29 -5.43 6.62 -22.30
CA ILE A 29 -4.53 6.69 -21.14
C ILE A 29 -4.07 5.29 -20.77
N LYS A 30 -2.78 5.14 -20.57
CA LYS A 30 -2.12 3.89 -20.18
C LYS A 30 -1.29 4.10 -18.92
N LEU A 31 -1.62 3.41 -17.83
CA LEU A 31 -0.95 3.54 -16.54
C LEU A 31 -0.13 2.29 -16.21
N GLY A 32 1.08 2.49 -15.66
CA GLY A 32 1.96 1.43 -15.21
C GLY A 32 1.97 1.27 -13.69
N TYR A 33 2.01 0.03 -13.21
CA TYR A 33 2.21 -0.26 -11.80
C TYR A 33 3.23 -1.39 -11.62
N VAL A 34 4.33 -1.12 -10.89
CA VAL A 34 5.30 -2.13 -10.47
C VAL A 34 4.99 -2.50 -9.02
N VAL A 35 4.46 -3.70 -8.82
CA VAL A 35 4.17 -4.23 -7.48
C VAL A 35 5.47 -4.58 -6.71
N GLY A 36 5.37 -4.94 -5.43
CA GLY A 36 6.52 -5.49 -4.69
C GLY A 36 6.82 -6.93 -5.11
N THR A 37 5.81 -7.80 -4.98
CA THR A 37 5.80 -9.19 -5.46
C THR A 37 4.39 -9.73 -5.43
N LEU A 38 3.98 -10.48 -6.44
CA LEU A 38 2.68 -11.16 -6.47
C LEU A 38 2.67 -12.48 -5.68
N ALA A 39 3.79 -12.89 -5.08
CA ALA A 39 3.81 -13.96 -4.11
C ALA A 39 3.14 -13.59 -2.76
N ASN A 40 2.96 -12.28 -2.49
CA ASN A 40 2.31 -11.76 -1.28
C ASN A 40 0.87 -11.36 -1.59
N GLN A 41 -0.09 -11.85 -0.80
CA GLN A 41 -1.53 -11.64 -1.03
C GLN A 41 -1.96 -10.18 -0.85
N TYR A 42 -1.30 -9.41 0.03
CA TYR A 42 -1.52 -7.97 0.16
C TYR A 42 -1.23 -7.24 -1.16
N ASN A 43 -0.11 -7.56 -1.81
CA ASN A 43 0.24 -6.96 -3.11
C ASN A 43 -0.71 -7.40 -4.23
N VAL A 44 -1.19 -8.64 -4.19
CA VAL A 44 -2.23 -9.14 -5.13
C VAL A 44 -3.52 -8.34 -4.96
N ALA A 45 -3.97 -8.12 -3.72
CA ALA A 45 -5.18 -7.34 -3.43
C ALA A 45 -5.03 -5.88 -3.88
N THR A 46 -3.87 -5.27 -3.63
CA THR A 46 -3.56 -3.91 -4.08
C THR A 46 -3.60 -3.79 -5.60
N ALA A 47 -2.94 -4.71 -6.32
CA ALA A 47 -2.96 -4.74 -7.78
C ALA A 47 -4.37 -4.93 -8.34
N ARG A 48 -5.15 -5.85 -7.75
CA ARG A 48 -6.55 -6.07 -8.11
C ARG A 48 -7.40 -4.81 -7.93
N GLY A 49 -7.21 -4.06 -6.83
CA GLY A 49 -7.91 -2.80 -6.60
C GLY A 49 -7.58 -1.73 -7.64
N PHE A 50 -6.31 -1.62 -8.01
CA PHE A 50 -5.81 -0.73 -9.06
C PHE A 50 -6.42 -1.08 -10.43
N GLU A 51 -6.35 -2.34 -10.84
CA GLU A 51 -6.86 -2.82 -12.13
C GLU A 51 -8.39 -2.72 -12.21
N ALA A 52 -9.10 -3.01 -11.11
CA ALA A 52 -10.56 -2.88 -11.06
C ALA A 52 -11.00 -1.44 -11.28
N ALA A 53 -10.37 -0.47 -10.61
CA ALA A 53 -10.66 0.95 -10.79
C ALA A 53 -10.32 1.44 -12.21
N ALA A 54 -9.23 0.96 -12.77
CA ALA A 54 -8.84 1.28 -14.16
C ALA A 54 -9.86 0.75 -15.16
N LYS A 55 -10.32 -0.49 -14.98
CA LYS A 55 -11.36 -1.10 -15.83
C LYS A 55 -12.68 -0.32 -15.77
N GLU A 56 -13.10 0.10 -14.58
CA GLU A 56 -14.29 0.95 -14.40
C GLU A 56 -14.17 2.29 -15.14
N ALA A 57 -12.96 2.85 -15.21
CA ALA A 57 -12.66 4.11 -15.88
C ALA A 57 -12.34 3.94 -17.38
N GLY A 58 -12.26 2.72 -17.92
CA GLY A 58 -11.87 2.47 -19.31
C GLY A 58 -10.40 2.79 -19.61
N VAL A 59 -9.51 2.67 -18.62
CA VAL A 59 -8.09 3.00 -18.70
C VAL A 59 -7.26 1.72 -18.85
N GLN A 60 -6.27 1.73 -19.75
CA GLN A 60 -5.34 0.62 -19.91
C GLN A 60 -4.32 0.60 -18.77
N THR A 61 -3.97 -0.60 -18.30
CA THR A 61 -2.95 -0.79 -17.27
C THR A 61 -1.89 -1.81 -17.67
N VAL A 62 -0.68 -1.61 -17.16
CA VAL A 62 0.42 -2.57 -17.21
C VAL A 62 0.91 -2.80 -15.80
N VAL A 63 0.64 -3.98 -15.24
CA VAL A 63 1.13 -4.39 -13.92
C VAL A 63 2.33 -5.33 -14.10
N LEU A 64 3.46 -4.99 -13.48
CA LEU A 64 4.70 -5.76 -13.55
C LEU A 64 5.11 -6.28 -12.17
N ASP A 65 5.53 -7.55 -12.13
CA ASP A 65 6.00 -8.23 -10.91
C ASP A 65 7.53 -8.36 -10.93
N PRO A 66 8.25 -7.61 -10.09
CA PRO A 66 9.70 -7.76 -9.93
C PRO A 66 10.08 -8.95 -9.05
N GLN A 67 9.11 -9.71 -8.54
CA GLN A 67 9.35 -10.89 -7.70
C GLN A 67 10.19 -10.61 -6.45
N GLY A 68 10.03 -9.44 -5.82
CA GLY A 68 10.81 -9.02 -4.66
C GLY A 68 12.27 -8.65 -4.95
N SER A 69 12.68 -8.57 -6.21
CA SER A 69 14.05 -8.24 -6.61
C SER A 69 14.18 -6.75 -6.97
N VAL A 70 15.07 -6.05 -6.27
CA VAL A 70 15.41 -4.64 -6.53
C VAL A 70 15.93 -4.44 -7.95
N GLU A 71 16.76 -5.39 -8.44
CA GLU A 71 17.28 -5.35 -9.80
C GLU A 71 16.14 -5.47 -10.83
N LYS A 72 15.24 -6.44 -10.66
CA LYS A 72 14.08 -6.60 -11.55
C LYS A 72 13.12 -5.41 -11.45
N GLN A 73 13.00 -4.77 -10.28
CA GLN A 73 12.21 -3.55 -10.13
C GLN A 73 12.78 -2.41 -10.99
N THR A 74 14.10 -2.24 -11.01
CA THR A 74 14.76 -1.26 -11.89
C THR A 74 14.43 -1.52 -13.35
N ILE A 75 14.52 -2.79 -13.78
CA ILE A 75 14.18 -3.20 -15.15
C ILE A 75 12.70 -2.94 -15.46
N ALA A 76 11.80 -3.23 -14.52
CA ALA A 76 10.35 -3.03 -14.69
C ALA A 76 10.01 -1.53 -14.86
N ILE A 77 10.64 -0.63 -14.10
CA ILE A 77 10.49 0.82 -14.29
C ILE A 77 10.92 1.22 -15.70
N ASP A 78 12.10 0.74 -16.18
CA ASP A 78 12.60 1.03 -17.52
C ASP A 78 11.65 0.49 -18.62
N GLN A 79 11.08 -0.69 -18.40
CA GLN A 79 10.09 -1.27 -19.31
C GLN A 79 8.81 -0.43 -19.41
N LEU A 80 8.30 0.14 -18.30
CA LEU A 80 7.13 1.02 -18.33
C LEU A 80 7.44 2.32 -19.10
N LEU A 81 8.61 2.90 -18.86
CA LEU A 81 9.04 4.11 -19.60
C LEU A 81 9.18 3.82 -21.10
N ALA A 82 9.77 2.69 -21.48
CA ALA A 82 9.88 2.27 -22.89
C ALA A 82 8.52 1.99 -23.54
N GLN A 83 7.51 1.57 -22.77
CA GLN A 83 6.14 1.39 -23.22
C GLN A 83 5.34 2.70 -23.30
N GLN A 84 5.95 3.85 -23.00
CA GLN A 84 5.35 5.18 -23.07
C GLN A 84 4.02 5.27 -22.27
N VAL A 85 4.02 4.75 -21.02
CA VAL A 85 2.87 4.91 -20.14
C VAL A 85 2.71 6.38 -19.73
N ASP A 86 1.49 6.81 -19.43
CA ASP A 86 1.15 8.19 -19.05
C ASP A 86 1.35 8.45 -17.53
N GLY A 87 1.62 7.42 -16.75
CA GLY A 87 1.90 7.52 -15.33
C GLY A 87 2.47 6.22 -14.78
N VAL A 88 3.32 6.31 -13.76
CA VAL A 88 3.98 5.17 -13.13
C VAL A 88 3.71 5.16 -11.64
N ALA A 89 3.17 4.04 -11.14
CA ALA A 89 3.11 3.71 -9.72
C ALA A 89 4.09 2.59 -9.40
N PHE A 90 4.61 2.55 -8.17
CA PHE A 90 5.46 1.44 -7.72
C PHE A 90 5.47 1.32 -6.19
N LEU A 91 5.66 0.08 -5.69
CA LEU A 91 5.97 -0.19 -4.30
C LEU A 91 7.48 -0.28 -4.16
N PRO A 92 8.16 0.65 -3.46
CA PRO A 92 9.61 0.60 -3.31
C PRO A 92 10.08 -0.66 -2.59
N LEU A 93 10.98 -1.43 -3.20
CA LEU A 93 11.69 -2.54 -2.56
C LEU A 93 12.94 -2.07 -1.81
N ASP A 94 13.47 -0.90 -2.21
CA ASP A 94 14.52 -0.16 -1.54
C ASP A 94 14.14 1.32 -1.57
N SER A 95 13.85 1.88 -0.40
CA SER A 95 13.36 3.27 -0.26
C SER A 95 14.40 4.30 -0.72
N ILE A 96 15.68 4.04 -0.53
CA ILE A 96 16.76 4.99 -0.90
C ILE A 96 16.95 4.96 -2.42
N LEU A 97 17.09 3.77 -3.01
CA LEU A 97 17.24 3.61 -4.45
C LEU A 97 16.01 4.14 -5.21
N ALA A 98 14.84 4.05 -4.62
CA ALA A 98 13.58 4.53 -5.20
C ALA A 98 13.61 6.03 -5.57
N GLN A 99 14.46 6.84 -4.95
CA GLN A 99 14.67 8.24 -5.37
C GLN A 99 15.13 8.31 -6.83
N SER A 100 16.01 7.41 -7.24
CA SER A 100 16.50 7.36 -8.62
C SER A 100 15.40 6.97 -9.63
N TYR A 101 14.45 6.12 -9.22
CA TYR A 101 13.29 5.78 -10.05
C TYR A 101 12.40 7.00 -10.27
N VAL A 102 12.08 7.71 -9.18
CA VAL A 102 11.26 8.93 -9.26
C VAL A 102 11.93 9.99 -10.13
N ASP A 103 13.24 10.19 -9.96
CA ASP A 103 14.00 11.18 -10.74
C ASP A 103 14.00 10.83 -12.24
N LYS A 104 14.12 9.55 -12.59
CA LYS A 104 14.06 9.06 -13.96
C LYS A 104 12.67 9.26 -14.58
N ILE A 105 11.60 8.94 -13.84
CA ILE A 105 10.21 9.10 -14.27
C ILE A 105 9.86 10.59 -14.44
N ASP A 106 10.24 11.43 -13.47
CA ASP A 106 10.03 12.89 -13.53
C ASP A 106 10.79 13.53 -14.71
N ALA A 107 12.02 13.09 -14.99
CA ALA A 107 12.79 13.53 -16.16
C ALA A 107 12.15 13.16 -17.50
N ALA A 108 11.35 12.10 -17.54
CA ALA A 108 10.55 11.71 -18.70
C ALA A 108 9.25 12.53 -18.82
N GLY A 109 8.95 13.43 -17.87
CA GLY A 109 7.73 14.23 -17.84
C GLY A 109 6.48 13.45 -17.45
N ILE A 110 6.63 12.29 -16.79
CA ILE A 110 5.56 11.36 -16.41
C ILE A 110 5.35 11.45 -14.89
N PRO A 111 4.10 11.49 -14.38
CA PRO A 111 3.83 11.45 -12.93
C PRO A 111 4.25 10.12 -12.31
N ALA A 112 4.89 10.21 -11.14
CA ALA A 112 5.27 9.09 -10.31
C ALA A 112 4.52 9.09 -8.99
N ILE A 113 4.02 7.93 -8.55
CA ILE A 113 3.41 7.71 -7.23
C ILE A 113 4.03 6.49 -6.59
N SER A 114 4.44 6.60 -5.33
CA SER A 114 4.79 5.41 -4.52
C SER A 114 3.57 4.91 -3.75
N ILE A 115 3.50 3.60 -3.56
CA ILE A 115 2.46 2.97 -2.75
C ILE A 115 3.06 2.12 -1.65
N ALA A 116 2.48 2.19 -0.45
CA ALA A 116 2.82 1.36 0.71
C ALA A 116 4.32 1.38 1.10
N GLY A 117 5.10 2.29 0.54
CA GLY A 117 6.52 2.44 0.81
C GLY A 117 7.01 3.86 0.57
N GLN A 118 7.75 4.39 1.55
CA GLN A 118 8.36 5.72 1.49
C GLN A 118 9.51 5.73 0.48
N VAL A 119 9.70 6.88 -0.18
CA VAL A 119 10.86 7.16 -1.04
C VAL A 119 11.81 8.07 -0.29
N GLY A 120 13.05 7.62 -0.09
CA GLY A 120 14.07 8.30 0.71
C GLY A 120 14.51 7.47 1.91
N ASP A 121 15.48 7.97 2.66
CA ASP A 121 16.01 7.31 3.85
C ASP A 121 15.01 7.44 5.02
N PRO A 122 14.33 6.36 5.45
CA PRO A 122 13.32 6.42 6.50
C PRO A 122 13.88 6.78 7.88
N THR A 123 15.20 6.73 8.06
CA THR A 123 15.85 7.14 9.31
C THR A 123 16.11 8.64 9.39
N LYS A 124 15.93 9.36 8.28
CA LYS A 124 16.23 10.81 8.16
C LYS A 124 15.04 11.65 7.77
N VAL A 125 13.99 11.04 7.24
CA VAL A 125 12.85 11.76 6.66
C VAL A 125 11.58 11.20 7.24
N ASP A 126 10.70 12.06 7.74
CA ASP A 126 9.38 11.68 8.24
C ASP A 126 8.51 11.10 7.11
N LEU A 127 7.62 10.16 7.43
CA LEU A 127 6.70 9.54 6.47
C LEU A 127 5.87 10.57 5.69
N ARG A 128 5.50 11.67 6.34
CA ARG A 128 4.68 12.73 5.75
C ARG A 128 5.50 13.75 4.95
N ASP A 129 6.82 13.72 5.07
CA ASP A 129 7.73 14.53 4.25
C ASP A 129 8.04 13.80 2.93
N VAL A 130 7.02 13.73 2.08
CA VAL A 130 7.02 12.97 0.83
C VAL A 130 8.05 13.54 -0.15
N TYR A 131 8.81 12.65 -0.79
CA TYR A 131 9.84 13.04 -1.76
C TYR A 131 9.29 14.01 -2.81
N ARG A 132 9.89 15.19 -2.91
CA ARG A 132 9.35 16.37 -3.62
C ARG A 132 8.97 16.17 -5.09
N ARG A 133 9.55 15.17 -5.77
CA ARG A 133 9.24 14.86 -7.18
C ARG A 133 8.12 13.86 -7.34
N LEU A 134 7.76 13.14 -6.30
CA LEU A 134 6.54 12.32 -6.29
C LEU A 134 5.29 13.21 -6.36
N VAL A 135 4.27 12.74 -7.04
CA VAL A 135 2.92 13.31 -6.95
C VAL A 135 2.35 13.02 -5.57
N ALA A 136 2.45 11.77 -5.15
CA ALA A 136 1.99 11.33 -3.83
C ALA A 136 2.73 10.08 -3.36
N LEU A 137 2.74 9.88 -2.05
CA LEU A 137 2.83 8.59 -1.39
C LEU A 137 1.41 8.19 -1.00
N VAL A 138 0.91 7.10 -1.58
CA VAL A 138 -0.38 6.49 -1.23
C VAL A 138 -0.10 5.33 -0.28
N SER A 139 -0.39 5.47 1.00
CA SER A 139 -0.01 4.46 1.99
C SER A 139 -0.96 4.41 3.17
N THR A 140 -0.96 3.27 3.86
CA THR A 140 -1.39 3.23 5.26
C THR A 140 -0.52 4.21 6.06
N ASP A 141 -1.11 4.92 7.00
CA ASP A 141 -0.34 5.65 8.00
C ASP A 141 0.21 4.64 9.02
N ASP A 142 1.44 4.19 8.78
CA ASP A 142 2.03 3.09 9.57
C ASP A 142 2.36 3.51 11.01
N VAL A 143 2.61 4.81 11.27
CA VAL A 143 2.70 5.31 12.64
C VAL A 143 1.34 5.20 13.32
N ARG A 144 0.27 5.64 12.65
CA ARG A 144 -1.09 5.54 13.19
C ARG A 144 -1.53 4.08 13.35
N ALA A 145 -1.13 3.17 12.44
CA ALA A 145 -1.39 1.73 12.59
C ALA A 145 -0.74 1.16 13.87
N GLY A 146 0.52 1.55 14.10
CA GLY A 146 1.20 1.23 15.36
C GLY A 146 0.50 1.80 16.59
N GLU A 147 0.07 3.08 16.53
CA GLU A 147 -0.67 3.72 17.63
C GLU A 147 -1.97 2.99 17.94
N VAL A 148 -2.78 2.67 16.93
CA VAL A 148 -4.03 1.91 17.13
C VAL A 148 -3.76 0.55 17.76
N ALA A 149 -2.73 -0.17 17.30
CA ALA A 149 -2.32 -1.43 17.92
C ALA A 149 -1.86 -1.25 19.38
N GLY A 150 -1.13 -0.17 19.68
CA GLY A 150 -0.70 0.16 21.04
C GLY A 150 -1.85 0.55 21.96
N GLU A 151 -2.84 1.30 21.45
CA GLU A 151 -4.09 1.63 22.17
C GLU A 151 -4.85 0.34 22.55
N LEU A 152 -5.00 -0.60 21.60
CA LEU A 152 -5.60 -1.91 21.86
C LEU A 152 -4.79 -2.71 22.88
N ALA A 153 -3.46 -2.77 22.71
CA ALA A 153 -2.56 -3.48 23.60
C ALA A 153 -2.62 -2.94 25.03
N ALA A 154 -2.65 -1.62 25.22
CA ALA A 154 -2.70 -0.99 26.54
C ALA A 154 -3.87 -1.47 27.40
N THR A 155 -5.02 -1.79 26.76
CA THR A 155 -6.21 -2.32 27.44
C THR A 155 -6.06 -3.76 27.91
N MET A 156 -5.05 -4.49 27.41
CA MET A 156 -4.83 -5.91 27.66
C MET A 156 -3.65 -6.17 28.60
N LEU A 157 -2.87 -5.13 28.93
CA LEU A 157 -1.71 -5.27 29.81
C LEU A 157 -2.12 -5.53 31.27
N PRO A 158 -1.34 -6.34 32.03
CA PRO A 158 -1.63 -6.61 33.41
C PRO A 158 -1.49 -5.33 34.25
N PRO A 159 -2.47 -5.05 35.13
CA PRO A 159 -2.36 -3.93 36.08
C PRO A 159 -1.34 -4.19 37.18
N GLY A 160 -0.72 -3.10 37.67
CA GLY A 160 0.08 -3.13 38.93
C GLY A 160 1.48 -3.73 38.82
N ARG A 161 1.89 -4.23 37.65
CA ARG A 161 3.25 -4.69 37.39
C ARG A 161 3.74 -4.30 36.01
N LYS A 162 5.04 -4.42 35.79
CA LYS A 162 5.65 -4.18 34.49
C LYS A 162 5.31 -5.32 33.53
N ALA A 163 4.67 -4.99 32.41
CA ALA A 163 4.31 -5.94 31.36
C ALA A 163 5.50 -6.30 30.48
N LYS A 164 5.63 -7.56 30.10
CA LYS A 164 6.65 -8.04 29.16
C LYS A 164 6.04 -8.18 27.77
N ILE A 165 6.56 -7.42 26.82
CA ILE A 165 6.07 -7.41 25.44
C ILE A 165 7.17 -7.94 24.52
N ALA A 166 6.81 -8.86 23.62
CA ALA A 166 7.66 -9.29 22.53
C ALA A 166 7.14 -8.73 21.20
N VAL A 167 8.05 -8.40 20.27
CA VAL A 167 7.72 -7.82 18.96
C VAL A 167 8.15 -8.77 17.85
N VAL A 168 7.21 -9.10 16.96
CA VAL A 168 7.46 -9.88 15.74
C VAL A 168 7.46 -8.90 14.57
N GLU A 169 8.65 -8.65 14.06
CA GLU A 169 8.86 -7.69 12.99
C GLU A 169 8.71 -8.35 11.61
N GLY A 170 8.37 -7.55 10.59
CA GLY A 170 8.38 -8.00 9.21
C GLY A 170 9.80 -8.21 8.66
N ALA A 171 9.93 -8.26 7.32
CA ALA A 171 11.23 -8.42 6.68
C ALA A 171 12.07 -7.13 6.78
N PRO A 172 13.38 -7.24 7.06
CA PRO A 172 14.26 -6.09 7.13
C PRO A 172 14.30 -5.27 5.83
N GLY A 173 14.56 -3.97 5.94
CA GLY A 173 14.68 -3.05 4.80
C GLY A 173 13.42 -2.25 4.48
N TYR A 174 12.29 -2.58 5.10
CA TYR A 174 11.05 -1.81 4.95
C TYR A 174 10.89 -0.78 6.08
N ALA A 175 10.62 0.47 5.74
CA ALA A 175 10.40 1.56 6.71
C ALA A 175 9.22 1.29 7.67
N VAL A 176 8.23 0.53 7.22
CA VAL A 176 7.04 0.17 7.98
C VAL A 176 7.35 -0.47 9.34
N LEU A 177 8.47 -1.17 9.47
CA LEU A 177 8.89 -1.82 10.74
C LEU A 177 9.12 -0.80 11.85
N GLU A 178 9.89 0.22 11.54
CA GLU A 178 10.21 1.30 12.48
C GLU A 178 8.96 2.14 12.78
N LEU A 179 8.20 2.50 11.74
CA LEU A 179 7.01 3.34 11.87
C LEU A 179 5.94 2.69 12.75
N ARG A 180 5.63 1.40 12.54
CA ARG A 180 4.68 0.65 13.39
C ARG A 180 5.20 0.48 14.81
N SER A 181 6.50 0.20 14.99
CA SER A 181 7.12 0.11 16.31
C SER A 181 7.08 1.45 17.05
N GLN A 182 7.35 2.54 16.36
CA GLN A 182 7.27 3.89 16.92
C GLN A 182 5.85 4.21 17.39
N GLY A 183 4.86 4.04 16.51
CA GLY A 183 3.46 4.28 16.85
C GLY A 183 2.99 3.44 18.04
N PHE A 184 3.34 2.15 18.06
CA PHE A 184 3.00 1.24 19.15
C PHE A 184 3.52 1.71 20.51
N LYS A 185 4.80 2.11 20.56
CA LYS A 185 5.41 2.66 21.77
C LYS A 185 4.78 3.99 22.16
N ASN A 186 4.56 4.91 21.21
CA ASN A 186 3.93 6.20 21.47
C ASN A 186 2.57 6.04 22.16
N ALA A 187 1.75 5.10 21.71
CA ALA A 187 0.43 4.85 22.30
C ALA A 187 0.52 4.25 23.70
N LEU A 188 1.42 3.29 23.92
CA LEU A 188 1.66 2.73 25.26
C LEU A 188 2.15 3.79 26.25
N ASP A 189 3.08 4.65 25.82
CA ASP A 189 3.62 5.74 26.64
C ASP A 189 2.54 6.78 26.95
N ALA A 190 1.71 7.15 25.97
CA ALA A 190 0.58 8.05 26.16
C ALA A 190 -0.48 7.49 27.12
N ALA A 191 -0.68 6.16 27.11
CA ALA A 191 -1.55 5.46 28.05
C ALA A 191 -0.95 5.32 29.47
N GLY A 192 0.30 5.74 29.67
CA GLY A 192 1.02 5.56 30.94
C GLY A 192 1.28 4.08 31.27
N ALA A 193 1.38 3.22 30.25
CA ALA A 193 1.58 1.79 30.44
C ALA A 193 2.97 1.50 31.06
N ASN A 194 3.00 0.59 32.02
CA ASN A 194 4.25 0.11 32.60
C ASN A 194 4.69 -1.16 31.89
N TYR A 195 5.61 -1.05 30.92
CA TYR A 195 6.03 -2.16 30.07
C TYR A 195 7.53 -2.20 29.82
N GLU A 196 7.99 -3.30 29.26
CA GLU A 196 9.31 -3.45 28.64
C GLU A 196 9.21 -4.34 27.40
N ILE A 197 9.96 -3.99 26.37
CA ILE A 197 10.15 -4.86 25.21
C ILE A 197 11.27 -5.85 25.55
N VAL A 198 10.90 -7.10 25.78
CA VAL A 198 11.82 -8.17 26.23
C VAL A 198 12.46 -8.94 25.07
N ALA A 199 11.85 -8.87 23.87
CA ALA A 199 12.36 -9.48 22.65
C ALA A 199 11.81 -8.77 21.42
N SER A 200 12.61 -8.71 20.36
CA SER A 200 12.20 -8.27 19.03
C SER A 200 12.97 -9.06 17.99
N GLN A 201 12.27 -9.67 17.02
CA GLN A 201 12.92 -10.46 15.96
C GLN A 201 12.26 -10.24 14.60
N PRO A 202 13.07 -10.10 13.53
CA PRO A 202 12.56 -10.00 12.17
C PRO A 202 12.10 -11.36 11.63
N THR A 203 11.21 -11.29 10.65
CA THR A 203 10.70 -12.42 9.88
C THR A 203 10.87 -12.16 8.37
N ASP A 204 10.08 -12.85 7.56
CA ASP A 204 9.94 -12.65 6.11
C ASP A 204 8.47 -12.44 5.71
N TRP A 205 7.64 -11.97 6.64
CA TRP A 205 6.20 -11.78 6.50
C TRP A 205 5.37 -13.08 6.39
N THR A 206 5.97 -14.26 6.60
CA THR A 206 5.25 -15.54 6.49
C THR A 206 4.73 -16.04 7.85
N PRO A 207 3.62 -16.80 7.87
CA PRO A 207 3.13 -17.45 9.08
C PRO A 207 4.14 -18.43 9.68
N GLU A 208 4.87 -19.16 8.84
CA GLU A 208 5.86 -20.16 9.26
C GLU A 208 7.01 -19.51 10.03
N LYS A 209 7.47 -18.35 9.56
CA LYS A 209 8.55 -17.62 10.24
C LYS A 209 8.02 -16.94 11.50
N GLY A 210 6.80 -16.40 11.47
CA GLY A 210 6.12 -15.88 12.65
C GLY A 210 5.99 -16.95 13.74
N GLU A 211 5.56 -18.16 13.39
CA GLU A 211 5.47 -19.30 14.32
C GLU A 211 6.83 -19.66 14.93
N ALA A 212 7.89 -19.73 14.11
CA ALA A 212 9.23 -20.06 14.58
C ALA A 212 9.76 -19.01 15.58
N VAL A 213 9.57 -17.72 15.27
CA VAL A 213 9.97 -16.60 16.15
C VAL A 213 9.19 -16.63 17.45
N CYS A 214 7.87 -16.81 17.42
CA CYS A 214 7.05 -16.87 18.63
C CYS A 214 7.36 -18.10 19.49
N LYS A 215 7.63 -19.26 18.89
CA LYS A 215 8.13 -20.43 19.63
C LYS A 215 9.44 -20.12 20.37
N ASN A 216 10.38 -19.43 19.71
CA ASN A 216 11.63 -19.02 20.34
C ASN A 216 11.38 -18.06 21.49
N PHE A 217 10.53 -17.05 21.34
CA PHE A 217 10.20 -16.10 22.42
C PHE A 217 9.63 -16.82 23.63
N LEU A 218 8.63 -17.67 23.43
CA LEU A 218 7.96 -18.40 24.50
C LEU A 218 8.85 -19.43 25.20
N ALA A 219 9.89 -19.93 24.50
CA ALA A 219 10.87 -20.86 25.09
C ALA A 219 11.97 -20.15 25.85
N THR A 220 12.37 -18.94 25.46
CA THR A 220 13.53 -18.23 26.01
C THR A 220 13.15 -17.15 27.03
N THR A 221 11.91 -16.69 27.02
CA THR A 221 11.41 -15.62 27.88
C THR A 221 10.16 -16.10 28.61
N SER A 222 10.27 -16.22 29.93
CA SER A 222 9.11 -16.57 30.78
C SER A 222 8.14 -15.40 30.90
N ASP A 223 6.86 -15.71 30.99
CA ASP A 223 5.80 -14.77 31.38
C ASP A 223 5.67 -13.56 30.41
N ILE A 224 5.72 -13.82 29.11
CA ILE A 224 5.36 -12.81 28.10
C ILE A 224 3.87 -12.51 28.26
N ASP A 225 3.53 -11.23 28.44
CA ASP A 225 2.16 -10.78 28.62
C ASP A 225 1.47 -10.51 27.29
N LEU A 226 2.24 -9.97 26.32
CA LEU A 226 1.72 -9.59 25.02
C LEU A 226 2.77 -9.78 23.93
N ILE A 227 2.30 -10.26 22.79
CA ILE A 227 3.08 -10.29 21.55
C ILE A 227 2.45 -9.27 20.59
N PHE A 228 3.25 -8.32 20.11
CA PHE A 228 2.89 -7.41 19.03
C PHE A 228 3.45 -7.95 17.73
N SER A 229 2.59 -8.24 16.76
CA SER A 229 2.96 -8.66 15.41
C SER A 229 2.71 -7.55 14.41
N GLN A 230 3.71 -7.24 13.60
CA GLN A 230 3.61 -6.17 12.59
C GLN A 230 2.81 -6.55 11.34
N ALA A 231 2.28 -7.76 11.25
CA ALA A 231 1.30 -8.17 10.24
C ALA A 231 0.48 -9.37 10.71
N ASP A 232 -0.74 -9.53 10.18
CA ASP A 232 -1.64 -10.64 10.47
C ASP A 232 -1.04 -11.99 10.08
N ASP A 233 -0.37 -12.10 8.95
CA ASP A 233 0.22 -13.37 8.50
C ASP A 233 1.16 -13.95 9.55
N MET A 234 2.04 -13.13 10.11
CA MET A 234 2.94 -13.56 11.18
C MET A 234 2.19 -13.84 12.49
N ALA A 235 1.14 -13.05 12.80
CA ALA A 235 0.29 -13.25 13.97
C ALA A 235 -0.42 -14.62 13.91
N ILE A 236 -0.88 -15.07 12.75
CA ILE A 236 -1.43 -16.42 12.57
C ILE A 236 -0.43 -17.50 13.00
N GLY A 237 0.84 -17.32 12.63
CA GLY A 237 1.92 -18.22 13.09
C GLY A 237 2.14 -18.14 14.59
N CYS A 238 2.15 -16.94 15.17
CA CYS A 238 2.28 -16.72 16.61
C CYS A 238 1.12 -17.34 17.40
N ALA A 239 -0.11 -17.24 16.89
CA ALA A 239 -1.27 -17.87 17.52
C ALA A 239 -1.09 -19.40 17.65
N ARG A 240 -0.54 -20.06 16.61
CA ARG A 240 -0.19 -21.48 16.68
C ARG A 240 0.87 -21.77 17.77
N ALA A 241 1.89 -20.92 17.88
CA ALA A 241 2.93 -21.08 18.89
C ALA A 241 2.40 -20.86 20.33
N ILE A 242 1.57 -19.83 20.54
CA ILE A 242 0.91 -19.54 21.83
C ILE A 242 0.05 -20.72 22.25
N LYS A 243 -0.77 -21.25 21.35
CA LYS A 243 -1.62 -22.42 21.59
C LYS A 243 -0.81 -23.68 21.94
N ALA A 244 0.26 -23.95 21.18
CA ALA A 244 1.13 -25.09 21.42
C ALA A 244 1.90 -25.01 22.74
N ALA A 245 2.28 -23.81 23.16
CA ALA A 245 2.96 -23.55 24.43
C ALA A 245 2.00 -23.44 25.65
N HIS A 246 0.68 -23.51 25.40
CA HIS A 246 -0.35 -23.22 26.43
C HIS A 246 -0.12 -21.87 27.12
N SER A 247 0.41 -20.88 26.41
CA SER A 247 0.68 -19.55 26.94
C SER A 247 -0.59 -18.71 26.99
N SER A 248 -0.65 -17.82 28.01
CA SER A 248 -1.71 -16.82 28.16
C SER A 248 -1.37 -15.46 27.52
N ALA A 249 -0.24 -15.38 26.80
CA ALA A 249 0.18 -14.15 26.15
C ALA A 249 -0.90 -13.63 25.20
N LYS A 250 -1.22 -12.35 25.31
CA LYS A 250 -2.11 -11.66 24.37
C LYS A 250 -1.42 -11.45 23.04
N LEU A 251 -2.19 -11.42 21.96
CA LEU A 251 -1.68 -11.24 20.61
C LEU A 251 -2.40 -10.10 19.91
N VAL A 252 -1.67 -9.02 19.65
CA VAL A 252 -2.16 -7.85 18.90
C VAL A 252 -1.35 -7.73 17.64
N ALA A 253 -2.03 -7.46 16.51
CA ALA A 253 -1.39 -7.32 15.21
C ALA A 253 -1.70 -5.97 14.55
N THR A 254 -0.97 -5.67 13.48
CA THR A 254 -1.32 -4.68 12.45
C THR A 254 -1.50 -5.39 11.11
N GLY A 255 -2.01 -4.67 10.09
CA GLY A 255 -2.18 -5.28 8.76
C GLY A 255 -3.32 -6.29 8.69
N GLY A 256 -4.38 -6.04 9.47
CA GLY A 256 -5.60 -6.82 9.51
C GLY A 256 -6.45 -6.70 8.24
N GLY A 257 -7.53 -7.50 8.16
CA GLY A 257 -8.43 -7.54 7.01
C GLY A 257 -8.10 -8.65 6.01
N SER A 258 -7.18 -9.56 6.33
CA SER A 258 -7.08 -10.83 5.64
C SER A 258 -8.18 -11.79 6.08
N LYS A 259 -8.61 -12.69 5.19
CA LYS A 259 -9.61 -13.70 5.58
C LYS A 259 -9.10 -14.58 6.73
N LEU A 260 -7.86 -15.02 6.64
CA LEU A 260 -7.25 -15.88 7.67
C LEU A 260 -7.07 -15.13 9.00
N GLY A 261 -6.68 -13.86 8.96
CA GLY A 261 -6.59 -13.01 10.16
C GLY A 261 -7.95 -12.81 10.81
N ASN A 262 -8.98 -12.49 10.02
CA ASN A 262 -10.34 -12.33 10.54
C ASN A 262 -10.89 -13.65 11.13
N ASP A 263 -10.64 -14.80 10.50
CA ASP A 263 -11.02 -16.11 11.03
C ASP A 263 -10.31 -16.38 12.39
N ALA A 264 -9.02 -16.02 12.51
CA ALA A 264 -8.26 -16.19 13.75
C ALA A 264 -8.75 -15.25 14.88
N ILE A 265 -9.13 -14.00 14.56
CA ILE A 265 -9.75 -13.08 15.52
C ILE A 265 -11.12 -13.62 15.95
N ALA A 266 -11.94 -14.09 15.02
CA ALA A 266 -13.25 -14.69 15.32
C ALA A 266 -13.13 -15.90 16.25
N ALA A 267 -12.08 -16.72 16.07
CA ALA A 267 -11.75 -17.86 16.89
C ALA A 267 -11.13 -17.47 18.27
N GLY A 268 -10.75 -16.21 18.47
CA GLY A 268 -10.06 -15.73 19.67
C GLY A 268 -8.59 -16.20 19.74
N GLU A 269 -7.98 -16.54 18.61
CA GLU A 269 -6.58 -16.91 18.48
C GLU A 269 -5.67 -15.68 18.31
N ILE A 270 -6.22 -14.57 17.77
CA ILE A 270 -5.65 -13.22 17.78
C ILE A 270 -6.63 -12.35 18.57
N ASP A 271 -6.15 -11.59 19.55
CA ASP A 271 -7.01 -10.76 20.42
C ASP A 271 -7.50 -9.50 19.70
N ALA A 272 -6.64 -8.86 18.91
CA ALA A 272 -6.98 -7.65 18.15
C ALA A 272 -6.02 -7.42 16.99
N SER A 273 -6.47 -6.64 15.99
CA SER A 273 -5.64 -6.16 14.89
C SER A 273 -6.07 -4.76 14.42
N VAL A 274 -5.38 -4.22 13.43
CA VAL A 274 -5.72 -2.95 12.78
C VAL A 274 -6.10 -3.24 11.34
N CYS A 275 -7.31 -2.87 10.96
CA CYS A 275 -7.81 -3.09 9.61
C CYS A 275 -6.98 -2.33 8.58
N THR A 276 -6.44 -3.03 7.61
CA THR A 276 -5.86 -2.47 6.39
C THR A 276 -6.70 -2.90 5.20
N GLN A 277 -6.76 -2.03 4.19
CA GLN A 277 -7.63 -2.21 3.04
C GLN A 277 -6.78 -2.12 1.76
N PRO A 278 -6.01 -3.16 1.40
CA PRO A 278 -5.09 -3.12 0.27
C PRO A 278 -5.80 -2.96 -1.08
N ALA A 279 -6.97 -3.52 -1.28
CA ALA A 279 -7.73 -3.32 -2.51
C ALA A 279 -8.25 -1.86 -2.61
N PHE A 280 -8.70 -1.28 -1.49
CA PHE A 280 -9.05 0.13 -1.44
C PHE A 280 -7.84 1.04 -1.69
N LEU A 281 -6.67 0.70 -1.10
CA LEU A 281 -5.42 1.41 -1.34
C LEU A 281 -5.02 1.39 -2.83
N GLY A 282 -5.21 0.25 -3.50
CA GLY A 282 -5.03 0.12 -4.94
C GLY A 282 -5.96 1.01 -5.74
N ARG A 283 -7.23 1.16 -5.32
CA ARG A 283 -8.17 2.11 -5.91
C ARG A 283 -7.70 3.56 -5.75
N LEU A 284 -7.27 3.95 -4.54
CA LEU A 284 -6.72 5.29 -4.29
C LEU A 284 -5.49 5.55 -5.15
N LEU A 285 -4.60 4.55 -5.29
CA LEU A 285 -3.44 4.63 -6.16
C LEU A 285 -3.84 4.95 -7.61
N PHE A 286 -4.82 4.20 -8.15
CA PHE A 286 -5.33 4.46 -9.48
C PHE A 286 -5.90 5.88 -9.61
N GLN A 287 -6.76 6.29 -8.69
CA GLN A 287 -7.40 7.61 -8.73
C GLN A 287 -6.38 8.75 -8.73
N GLU A 288 -5.38 8.68 -7.87
CA GLU A 288 -4.33 9.69 -7.78
C GLU A 288 -3.43 9.69 -9.01
N LEU A 289 -3.06 8.52 -9.54
CA LEU A 289 -2.23 8.41 -10.73
C LEU A 289 -2.99 8.86 -11.99
N PHE A 290 -4.24 8.46 -12.14
CA PHE A 290 -5.09 8.86 -13.27
C PHE A 290 -5.33 10.37 -13.29
N LYS A 291 -5.62 10.96 -12.11
CA LYS A 291 -5.73 12.41 -11.96
C LYS A 291 -4.44 13.12 -12.36
N ALA A 292 -3.29 12.59 -11.94
CA ALA A 292 -2.00 13.17 -12.26
C ALA A 292 -1.65 13.05 -13.77
N ALA A 293 -1.98 11.94 -14.39
CA ALA A 293 -1.74 11.68 -15.80
C ALA A 293 -2.63 12.55 -16.72
N THR A 294 -3.84 12.87 -16.27
CA THR A 294 -4.82 13.65 -17.06
C THR A 294 -4.81 15.14 -16.76
N ASN A 295 -4.33 15.56 -15.58
CA ASN A 295 -4.33 16.96 -15.15
C ASN A 295 -2.90 17.42 -14.85
N LYS A 296 -2.33 18.27 -15.70
CA LYS A 296 -0.94 18.73 -15.61
C LYS A 296 -0.62 19.60 -14.38
N ASP A 297 -1.63 20.17 -13.72
CA ASP A 297 -1.48 21.04 -12.55
C ASP A 297 -1.61 20.27 -11.21
N THR A 298 -1.03 19.07 -11.14
CA THR A 298 -1.11 18.24 -9.95
C THR A 298 -0.14 18.71 -8.86
N LEU A 299 -0.63 18.90 -7.65
CA LEU A 299 0.21 19.12 -6.47
C LEU A 299 1.12 17.92 -6.27
N LYS A 300 2.40 18.17 -5.97
CA LYS A 300 3.40 17.14 -5.64
C LYS A 300 3.58 16.99 -4.12
N ALA A 301 4.27 15.93 -3.76
CA ALA A 301 4.68 15.63 -2.39
C ALA A 301 3.49 15.50 -1.40
N ARG A 302 2.40 14.84 -1.81
CA ARG A 302 1.24 14.61 -0.94
C ARG A 302 1.32 13.25 -0.27
N PHE A 303 0.98 13.19 1.00
CA PHE A 303 0.68 11.96 1.69
C PHE A 303 -0.83 11.67 1.59
N VAL A 304 -1.20 10.55 1.00
CA VAL A 304 -2.58 10.12 0.79
C VAL A 304 -2.80 8.83 1.57
N THR A 305 -3.72 8.87 2.49
CA THR A 305 -4.02 7.76 3.40
C THR A 305 -5.53 7.62 3.61
N TYR A 306 -5.93 6.70 4.44
CA TYR A 306 -7.31 6.42 4.84
C TYR A 306 -7.39 6.14 6.35
N ASP A 307 -8.59 6.22 6.91
CA ASP A 307 -8.80 5.97 8.33
C ASP A 307 -8.63 4.49 8.66
N LEU A 308 -7.94 4.23 9.78
CA LEU A 308 -7.67 2.88 10.27
C LEU A 308 -8.67 2.49 11.35
N THR A 309 -9.29 1.33 11.19
CA THR A 309 -10.26 0.78 12.15
C THR A 309 -9.57 -0.25 13.06
N PRO A 310 -9.61 -0.06 14.40
CA PRO A 310 -9.23 -1.13 15.32
C PRO A 310 -10.24 -2.27 15.22
N ILE A 311 -9.76 -3.51 15.12
CA ILE A 311 -10.60 -4.69 15.02
C ILE A 311 -10.35 -5.68 16.14
N THR A 312 -11.44 -6.15 16.69
CA THR A 312 -11.53 -7.20 17.69
C THR A 312 -12.63 -8.18 17.27
N LYS A 313 -12.85 -9.22 18.04
CA LYS A 313 -13.96 -10.16 17.82
C LYS A 313 -15.33 -9.47 17.74
N ASP A 314 -15.50 -8.37 18.48
CA ASP A 314 -16.81 -7.72 18.64
C ASP A 314 -17.22 -6.85 17.43
N ASN A 315 -16.25 -6.41 16.62
CA ASN A 315 -16.50 -5.50 15.49
C ASN A 315 -15.89 -5.94 14.14
N LEU A 316 -15.61 -7.23 13.97
CA LEU A 316 -15.04 -7.78 12.73
C LEU A 316 -15.79 -7.39 11.44
N ALA A 317 -17.11 -7.17 11.54
CA ALA A 317 -17.93 -6.76 10.41
C ALA A 317 -17.52 -5.38 9.83
N GLU A 318 -16.82 -4.56 10.59
CA GLU A 318 -16.30 -3.25 10.14
C GLU A 318 -15.05 -3.38 9.26
N CYS A 319 -14.47 -4.58 9.20
CA CYS A 319 -13.29 -4.89 8.38
C CYS A 319 -13.54 -6.15 7.54
N PRO A 320 -14.36 -6.06 6.47
CA PRO A 320 -14.56 -7.20 5.59
C PRO A 320 -13.24 -7.62 4.93
N PRO A 321 -12.98 -8.93 4.78
CA PRO A 321 -11.73 -9.39 4.24
C PRO A 321 -11.56 -9.01 2.76
N GLU A 322 -10.40 -8.47 2.42
CA GLU A 322 -10.04 -8.07 1.06
C GLU A 322 -9.08 -9.06 0.38
N TRP A 323 -8.43 -9.99 1.14
CA TRP A 323 -7.54 -11.03 0.62
C TRP A 323 -7.55 -12.33 1.42
#